data_45e4a0a1a0844cd80f949856557be8e9
#
_entry.id   45e4a0a1a0844cd80f949856557be8e9
#
_cell.length_a   1.000
_cell.length_b   1.000
_cell.length_c   1.000
_cell.angle_alpha   90.00
_cell.angle_beta   90.00
_cell.angle_gamma   90.00
#
_symmetry.space_group_name_H-M   'P 1'
#
loop_
_entity.id
_entity.type
_entity.pdbx_description
1 polymer ?
#
loop_
_entity_poly.entity_id
_entity_poly.type
_entity_poly.pdbx_seq_one_letter_code
_entity_poly.pdbx_strand_id
1 'polypeptide(L)'
;PPRILSSAASDVYKRQLLDPPLLGHALGRNISFMAKAELFKIPILGFVIKACGAYPVKRGIADKNTIKTACNKLSNNNCIGIFIDGTRQKNGRVNKPKQGAALLAFKNQKLLLPVAIVNSHRLIKYKFCIPFFSKIVIKVGKPVQPPRNSSKDDLNYVTMLLKDNINNLIG
;
A
#
# COMPACT_ATOMS: atom_id res chain seq x y z
N PRO A 1 10.96 -7.75 12.18
CA PRO A 1 10.18 -8.01 10.97
C PRO A 1 9.78 -6.69 10.31
N PRO A 2 9.72 -6.62 8.94
CA PRO A 2 9.35 -5.41 8.22
C PRO A 2 7.93 -4.97 8.60
N ARG A 3 7.74 -3.65 8.78
CA ARG A 3 6.50 -3.08 9.28
C ARG A 3 5.82 -2.12 8.29
N ILE A 4 6.49 -1.76 7.21
CA ILE A 4 5.93 -0.97 6.14
C ILE A 4 5.93 -1.79 4.87
N LEU A 5 4.74 -2.08 4.36
CA LEU A 5 4.52 -2.74 3.08
C LEU A 5 4.36 -1.67 2.01
N SER A 6 5.27 -1.66 1.06
CA SER A 6 5.18 -0.79 -0.11
C SER A 6 4.73 -1.63 -1.29
N SER A 7 3.56 -1.34 -1.84
CA SER A 7 2.96 -2.15 -2.90
C SER A 7 2.55 -1.33 -4.12
N ALA A 8 2.57 -2.00 -5.26
CA ALA A 8 1.88 -1.57 -6.46
C ALA A 8 0.79 -2.59 -6.78
N ALA A 9 -0.38 -2.11 -7.15
CA ALA A 9 -1.48 -2.92 -7.61
C ALA A 9 -1.80 -2.58 -9.06
N SER A 10 -2.08 -3.61 -9.84
CA SER A 10 -2.51 -3.50 -11.23
C SER A 10 -3.95 -3.01 -11.31
N ASP A 11 -4.15 -2.12 -12.23
CA ASP A 11 -5.30 -1.46 -12.82
C ASP A 11 -6.77 -1.72 -12.38
N VAL A 12 -7.57 -0.64 -12.55
CA VAL A 12 -9.02 -0.44 -12.57
C VAL A 12 -9.69 -0.03 -11.25
N TYR A 13 -10.33 1.10 -11.34
CA TYR A 13 -10.92 1.98 -10.31
C TYR A 13 -11.71 1.34 -9.15
N LYS A 14 -12.30 0.16 -9.34
CA LYS A 14 -13.16 -0.50 -8.32
C LYS A 14 -12.46 -1.64 -7.56
N ARG A 15 -11.24 -2.02 -7.93
CA ARG A 15 -10.60 -3.29 -7.51
C ARG A 15 -9.61 -3.16 -6.35
N GLN A 16 -9.00 -2.01 -6.15
CA GLN A 16 -8.08 -1.76 -5.03
C GLN A 16 -8.74 -1.88 -3.64
N LEU A 17 -10.06 -2.00 -3.60
CA LEU A 17 -10.78 -2.22 -2.35
C LEU A 17 -10.49 -3.61 -1.77
N LEU A 18 -10.16 -4.58 -2.62
CA LEU A 18 -9.86 -5.96 -2.22
C LEU A 18 -8.37 -6.21 -1.94
N ASP A 19 -7.47 -5.35 -2.44
CA ASP A 19 -6.03 -5.51 -2.24
C ASP A 19 -5.61 -5.50 -0.75
N PRO A 20 -6.15 -4.61 0.11
CA PRO A 20 -5.86 -4.64 1.54
C PRO A 20 -6.21 -5.95 2.25
N PRO A 21 -7.44 -6.49 2.15
CA PRO A 21 -7.78 -7.76 2.77
C PRO A 21 -7.01 -8.94 2.18
N LEU A 22 -6.74 -8.93 0.88
CA LEU A 22 -5.93 -9.97 0.23
C LEU A 22 -4.51 -10.01 0.79
N LEU A 23 -3.87 -8.84 0.96
CA LEU A 23 -2.54 -8.75 1.55
C LEU A 23 -2.53 -9.17 3.02
N GLY A 24 -3.53 -8.76 3.80
CA GLY A 24 -3.67 -9.15 5.21
C GLY A 24 -3.79 -10.67 5.36
N HIS A 25 -4.64 -11.29 4.56
CA HIS A 25 -4.84 -12.73 4.55
C HIS A 25 -3.56 -13.49 4.11
N ALA A 26 -2.98 -13.09 3.00
CA ALA A 26 -1.80 -13.77 2.43
C ALA A 26 -0.55 -13.68 3.30
N LEU A 27 -0.40 -12.61 4.06
CA LEU A 27 0.76 -12.41 4.93
C LEU A 27 0.49 -12.82 6.40
N GLY A 28 -0.72 -13.26 6.72
CA GLY A 28 -1.13 -13.66 8.07
C GLY A 28 -0.99 -12.52 9.10
N ARG A 29 -1.17 -11.26 8.67
CA ARG A 29 -0.93 -10.08 9.51
C ARG A 29 -1.99 -9.01 9.33
N ASN A 30 -2.32 -8.33 10.43
CA ASN A 30 -3.14 -7.14 10.39
C ASN A 30 -2.34 -5.97 9.76
N ILE A 31 -2.75 -5.56 8.57
CA ILE A 31 -2.12 -4.47 7.82
C ILE A 31 -3.09 -3.29 7.79
N SER A 32 -2.65 -2.16 8.33
CA SER A 32 -3.41 -0.92 8.28
C SER A 32 -3.14 -0.17 6.97
N PHE A 33 -4.19 0.07 6.18
CA PHE A 33 -4.09 0.81 4.92
C PHE A 33 -4.67 2.22 5.03
N MET A 34 -4.07 3.15 4.29
CA MET A 34 -4.64 4.48 4.12
C MET A 34 -5.80 4.44 3.14
N ALA A 35 -7.00 4.80 3.57
CA ALA A 35 -8.16 4.89 2.69
C ALA A 35 -8.74 6.31 2.68
N LYS A 36 -9.35 6.71 1.57
CA LYS A 36 -9.97 8.02 1.39
C LYS A 36 -11.07 8.23 2.43
N ALA A 37 -11.06 9.36 3.13
CA ALA A 37 -12.00 9.63 4.23
C ALA A 37 -13.47 9.50 3.80
N GLU A 38 -13.78 9.85 2.55
CA GLU A 38 -15.14 9.78 2.01
C GLU A 38 -15.66 8.34 1.89
N LEU A 39 -14.77 7.33 1.78
CA LEU A 39 -15.18 5.93 1.72
C LEU A 39 -15.76 5.44 3.05
N PHE A 40 -15.35 6.03 4.16
CA PHE A 40 -15.87 5.70 5.48
C PHE A 40 -17.27 6.23 5.73
N LYS A 41 -17.76 7.16 4.89
CA LYS A 41 -19.12 7.70 4.95
C LYS A 41 -20.16 6.77 4.31
N ILE A 42 -19.72 5.81 3.49
CA ILE A 42 -20.59 4.82 2.85
C ILE A 42 -20.86 3.70 3.88
N PRO A 43 -22.13 3.47 4.33
CA PRO A 43 -22.41 2.66 5.52
C PRO A 43 -21.76 1.27 5.49
N ILE A 44 -22.09 0.44 4.50
CA ILE A 44 -21.59 -0.94 4.39
C ILE A 44 -20.08 -0.95 4.09
N LEU A 45 -19.65 -0.14 3.14
CA LEU A 45 -18.25 -0.06 2.74
C LEU A 45 -17.37 0.47 3.86
N GLY A 46 -17.80 1.54 4.55
CA GLY A 46 -17.09 2.11 5.68
C GLY A 46 -16.88 1.11 6.81
N PHE A 47 -17.89 0.29 7.11
CA PHE A 47 -17.78 -0.79 8.08
C PHE A 47 -16.72 -1.83 7.66
N VAL A 48 -16.81 -2.32 6.42
CA VAL A 48 -15.89 -3.35 5.90
C VAL A 48 -14.43 -2.86 5.89
N ILE A 49 -14.16 -1.66 5.36
CA ILE A 49 -12.78 -1.13 5.30
C ILE A 49 -12.23 -0.83 6.70
N LYS A 50 -13.07 -0.41 7.64
CA LYS A 50 -12.69 -0.21 9.04
C LYS A 50 -12.36 -1.55 9.71
N ALA A 51 -13.17 -2.58 9.50
CA ALA A 51 -12.89 -3.93 9.97
C ALA A 51 -11.60 -4.51 9.40
N CYS A 52 -11.25 -4.17 8.16
CA CYS A 52 -9.97 -4.51 7.53
C CYS A 52 -8.78 -3.66 8.05
N GLY A 53 -8.95 -2.84 9.10
CA GLY A 53 -7.88 -2.06 9.69
C GLY A 53 -7.51 -0.78 8.93
N ALA A 54 -8.28 -0.38 7.92
CA ALA A 54 -8.06 0.86 7.20
C ALA A 54 -8.29 2.09 8.08
N TYR A 55 -7.55 3.17 7.82
CA TYR A 55 -7.74 4.45 8.50
C TYR A 55 -7.92 5.60 7.50
N PRO A 56 -8.76 6.59 7.86
CA PRO A 56 -9.11 7.67 6.94
C PRO A 56 -7.97 8.65 6.73
N VAL A 57 -7.76 9.07 5.48
CA VAL A 57 -6.84 10.13 5.11
C VAL A 57 -7.47 11.10 4.11
N LYS A 58 -7.16 12.38 4.23
CA LYS A 58 -7.50 13.38 3.22
C LYS A 58 -6.41 13.36 2.15
N ARG A 59 -6.74 12.95 0.92
CA ARG A 59 -5.79 12.94 -0.20
C ARG A 59 -5.53 14.37 -0.71
N GLY A 60 -4.31 14.62 -1.16
CA GLY A 60 -3.96 15.89 -1.82
C GLY A 60 -3.23 16.90 -0.93
N ILE A 61 -3.33 16.78 0.36
CA ILE A 61 -2.57 17.59 1.30
C ILE A 61 -1.59 16.65 2.00
N ALA A 62 -0.31 17.03 2.09
CA ALA A 62 0.63 16.36 2.98
C ALA A 62 0.19 16.63 4.45
N ASP A 63 -0.88 15.95 4.85
CA ASP A 63 -1.50 16.18 6.15
C ASP A 63 -0.59 15.59 7.23
N LYS A 64 -0.05 16.49 8.06
CA LYS A 64 0.75 16.14 9.24
C LYS A 64 0.03 15.12 10.13
N ASN A 65 -1.30 15.19 10.20
CA ASN A 65 -2.12 14.26 10.98
C ASN A 65 -2.10 12.84 10.39
N THR A 66 -2.09 12.71 9.07
CA THR A 66 -1.95 11.41 8.39
C THR A 66 -0.61 10.75 8.73
N ILE A 67 0.49 11.51 8.68
CA ILE A 67 1.82 11.01 9.05
C ILE A 67 1.85 10.64 10.53
N LYS A 68 1.31 11.49 11.42
CA LYS A 68 1.24 11.24 12.87
C LYS A 68 0.45 9.95 13.18
N THR A 69 -0.71 9.77 12.55
CA THR A 69 -1.52 8.55 12.72
C THR A 69 -0.76 7.30 12.24
N ALA A 70 -0.05 7.38 11.11
CA ALA A 70 0.78 6.30 10.62
C ALA A 70 1.93 5.97 11.59
N CYS A 71 2.63 7.00 12.09
CA CYS A 71 3.69 6.80 13.08
C CYS A 71 3.17 6.13 14.36
N ASN A 72 2.03 6.57 14.91
CA ASN A 72 1.42 5.97 16.09
C ASN A 72 1.07 4.50 15.87
N LYS A 73 0.55 4.14 14.68
CA LYS A 73 0.28 2.74 14.34
C LYS A 73 1.57 1.90 14.27
N LEU A 74 2.63 2.45 13.67
CA LEU A 74 3.94 1.77 13.60
C LEU A 74 4.59 1.60 14.98
N SER A 75 4.45 2.57 15.87
CA SER A 75 4.92 2.50 17.26
C SER A 75 4.19 1.40 18.03
N ASN A 76 2.90 1.21 17.78
CA ASN A 76 2.07 0.15 18.38
C ASN A 76 2.24 -1.21 17.69
N ASN A 77 3.37 -1.44 17.03
CA ASN A 77 3.72 -2.69 16.37
C ASN A 77 2.79 -3.12 15.21
N ASN A 78 1.92 -2.23 14.73
CA ASN A 78 1.09 -2.52 13.55
C ASN A 78 1.93 -2.47 12.27
N CYS A 79 1.48 -3.21 11.27
CA CYS A 79 2.02 -3.12 9.92
C CYS A 79 1.22 -2.09 9.11
N ILE A 80 1.89 -1.27 8.31
CA ILE A 80 1.23 -0.30 7.43
C ILE A 80 1.44 -0.67 5.97
N GLY A 81 0.36 -0.68 5.20
CA GLY A 81 0.39 -0.83 3.75
C GLY A 81 0.28 0.53 3.05
N ILE A 82 1.18 0.78 2.09
CA ILE A 82 1.23 2.03 1.33
C ILE A 82 1.36 1.71 -0.16
N PHE A 83 0.47 2.28 -0.97
CA PHE A 83 0.60 2.29 -2.43
C PHE A 83 1.51 3.44 -2.83
N ILE A 84 2.72 3.10 -3.30
CA ILE A 84 3.79 4.09 -3.47
C ILE A 84 3.56 5.08 -4.61
N ASP A 85 2.78 4.72 -5.63
CA ASP A 85 2.44 5.62 -6.74
C ASP A 85 1.47 6.74 -6.33
N GLY A 86 0.70 6.54 -5.27
CA GLY A 86 -0.38 7.43 -4.88
C GLY A 86 -1.51 7.55 -5.93
N THR A 87 -1.29 7.07 -7.16
CA THR A 87 -2.23 7.02 -8.28
C THR A 87 -2.14 5.66 -8.95
N ARG A 88 -3.21 5.28 -9.62
CA ARG A 88 -3.34 3.98 -10.29
C ARG A 88 -2.66 4.02 -11.64
N GLN A 89 -1.92 2.95 -11.96
CA GLN A 89 -1.27 2.80 -13.26
C GLN A 89 -1.96 1.70 -14.07
N LYS A 90 -2.20 1.94 -15.36
CA LYS A 90 -2.88 0.98 -16.25
C LYS A 90 -2.09 -0.30 -16.48
N ASN A 91 -0.77 -0.23 -16.42
CA ASN A 91 0.15 -1.34 -16.65
C ASN A 91 0.59 -2.07 -15.36
N GLY A 92 0.04 -1.68 -14.21
CA GLY A 92 0.41 -2.25 -12.91
C GLY A 92 1.82 -1.91 -12.41
N ARG A 93 2.63 -1.23 -13.21
CA ARG A 93 3.99 -0.83 -12.84
C ARG A 93 4.00 0.49 -12.09
N VAL A 94 4.95 0.63 -11.18
CA VAL A 94 5.21 1.90 -10.47
C VAL A 94 5.93 2.86 -11.41
N ASN A 95 5.30 4.00 -11.73
CA ASN A 95 5.89 5.00 -12.62
C ASN A 95 6.36 6.25 -11.87
N LYS A 96 5.50 6.82 -11.03
CA LYS A 96 5.76 8.08 -10.30
C LYS A 96 5.66 7.87 -8.79
N PRO A 97 6.63 7.19 -8.17
CA PRO A 97 6.58 6.88 -6.75
C PRO A 97 6.64 8.14 -5.89
N LYS A 98 5.94 8.13 -4.77
CA LYS A 98 5.96 9.20 -3.77
C LYS A 98 6.82 8.81 -2.59
N GLN A 99 7.53 9.79 -2.03
CA GLN A 99 8.49 9.60 -0.93
C GLN A 99 7.83 9.30 0.44
N GLY A 100 6.49 9.24 0.52
CA GLY A 100 5.78 9.04 1.78
C GLY A 100 6.14 7.76 2.53
N ALA A 101 6.36 6.65 1.81
CA ALA A 101 6.79 5.39 2.42
C ALA A 101 8.21 5.48 3.00
N ALA A 102 9.14 6.07 2.25
CA ALA A 102 10.52 6.29 2.70
C ALA A 102 10.58 7.22 3.91
N LEU A 103 9.78 8.32 3.90
CA LEU A 103 9.69 9.24 5.02
C LEU A 103 9.16 8.57 6.30
N LEU A 104 8.13 7.75 6.20
CA LEU A 104 7.60 7.00 7.34
C LEU A 104 8.59 5.96 7.85
N ALA A 105 9.31 5.29 6.96
CA ALA A 105 10.36 4.35 7.31
C ALA A 105 11.50 5.04 8.09
N PHE A 106 11.94 6.20 7.60
CA PHE A 106 12.94 7.01 8.29
C PHE A 106 12.49 7.42 9.70
N LYS A 107 11.29 8.02 9.82
CA LYS A 107 10.78 8.51 11.10
C LYS A 107 10.62 7.44 12.17
N ASN A 108 10.37 6.20 11.77
CA ASN A 108 10.08 5.08 12.68
C ASN A 108 11.20 4.04 12.70
N GLN A 109 12.28 4.22 11.94
CA GLN A 109 13.39 3.27 11.79
C GLN A 109 12.88 1.84 11.49
N LYS A 110 11.95 1.72 10.54
CA LYS A 110 11.31 0.45 10.18
C LYS A 110 11.66 0.04 8.76
N LEU A 111 11.87 -1.26 8.59
CA LEU A 111 12.12 -1.85 7.26
C LEU A 111 10.90 -1.70 6.34
N LEU A 112 11.18 -1.50 5.06
CA LEU A 112 10.22 -1.46 3.98
C LEU A 112 10.19 -2.80 3.26
N LEU A 113 9.01 -3.36 3.04
CA LEU A 113 8.84 -4.62 2.32
C LEU A 113 8.17 -4.35 0.98
N PRO A 114 8.89 -4.51 -0.15
CA PRO A 114 8.29 -4.38 -1.48
C PRO A 114 7.36 -5.57 -1.73
N VAL A 115 6.14 -5.29 -2.18
CA VAL A 115 5.14 -6.32 -2.51
C VAL A 115 4.47 -5.99 -3.83
N ALA A 116 4.29 -6.97 -4.69
CA ALA A 116 3.53 -6.84 -5.92
C ALA A 116 2.30 -7.76 -5.90
N ILE A 117 1.15 -7.22 -6.30
CA ILE A 117 -0.09 -7.97 -6.46
C ILE A 117 -0.34 -8.13 -7.95
N VAL A 118 -0.22 -9.34 -8.44
CA VAL A 118 -0.34 -9.67 -9.87
C VAL A 118 -1.71 -10.31 -10.12
N ASN A 119 -2.34 -9.97 -11.24
CA ASN A 119 -3.65 -10.46 -11.68
C ASN A 119 -4.86 -10.05 -10.80
N SER A 120 -4.72 -9.10 -9.89
CA SER A 120 -5.87 -8.59 -9.12
C SER A 120 -6.96 -7.99 -10.02
N HIS A 121 -6.59 -7.53 -11.22
CA HIS A 121 -7.50 -7.00 -12.22
C HIS A 121 -8.51 -8.03 -12.78
N ARG A 122 -8.24 -9.32 -12.64
CA ARG A 122 -9.11 -10.38 -13.16
C ARG A 122 -10.28 -10.72 -12.24
N LEU A 123 -10.26 -10.31 -10.97
CA LEU A 123 -11.30 -10.62 -9.99
C LEU A 123 -12.66 -9.97 -10.30
N ILE A 124 -12.69 -8.84 -11.00
CA ILE A 124 -13.93 -8.11 -11.28
C ILE A 124 -13.95 -7.72 -12.77
N LYS A 125 -14.19 -8.67 -13.65
CA LYS A 125 -14.18 -8.40 -15.10
C LYS A 125 -15.58 -8.08 -15.67
N TYR A 126 -16.67 -8.18 -14.91
CA TYR A 126 -18.02 -7.98 -15.43
C TYR A 126 -18.91 -7.07 -14.59
N LYS A 127 -19.87 -6.44 -15.24
CA LYS A 127 -20.99 -5.63 -14.69
C LYS A 127 -21.87 -6.39 -13.69
N PHE A 128 -21.75 -7.69 -13.64
CA PHE A 128 -22.38 -8.59 -12.68
C PHE A 128 -21.33 -9.12 -11.72
N CYS A 129 -21.59 -9.01 -10.43
CA CYS A 129 -20.73 -9.43 -9.32
C CYS A 129 -20.47 -10.95 -9.26
N ILE A 130 -20.08 -11.57 -10.35
CA ILE A 130 -19.71 -12.99 -10.36
C ILE A 130 -18.19 -13.04 -10.07
N PRO A 131 -17.75 -13.64 -8.96
CA PRO A 131 -16.35 -13.81 -8.68
C PRO A 131 -15.75 -14.74 -9.74
N PHE A 132 -14.91 -14.21 -10.61
CA PHE A 132 -14.15 -15.04 -11.53
C PHE A 132 -12.98 -15.63 -10.74
N PHE A 133 -12.86 -16.95 -10.71
CA PHE A 133 -11.75 -17.68 -10.10
C PHE A 133 -10.47 -17.41 -10.90
N SER A 134 -9.81 -16.29 -10.61
CA SER A 134 -8.51 -15.98 -11.19
C SER A 134 -7.44 -16.12 -10.12
N LYS A 135 -6.38 -16.83 -10.43
CA LYS A 135 -5.23 -16.97 -9.54
C LYS A 135 -4.57 -15.61 -9.33
N ILE A 136 -4.73 -15.06 -8.14
CA ILE A 136 -4.00 -13.87 -7.70
C ILE A 136 -2.66 -14.33 -7.16
N VAL A 137 -1.60 -13.65 -7.56
CA VAL A 137 -0.25 -13.94 -7.09
C VAL A 137 0.25 -12.73 -6.31
N ILE A 138 0.64 -12.96 -5.07
CA ILE A 138 1.31 -11.96 -4.24
C ILE A 138 2.79 -12.32 -4.22
N LYS A 139 3.61 -11.45 -4.79
CA LYS A 139 5.06 -11.60 -4.81
C LYS A 139 5.66 -10.65 -3.77
N VAL A 140 6.53 -11.17 -2.93
CA VAL A 140 7.18 -10.43 -1.83
C VAL A 140 8.67 -10.33 -2.14
N GLY A 141 9.22 -9.13 -2.11
CA GLY A 141 10.63 -8.87 -2.34
C GLY A 141 11.46 -8.87 -1.05
N LYS A 142 12.75 -8.60 -1.22
CA LYS A 142 13.66 -8.47 -0.07
C LYS A 142 13.38 -7.16 0.70
N PRO A 143 13.45 -7.18 2.04
CA PRO A 143 13.30 -5.97 2.83
C PRO A 143 14.34 -4.91 2.49
N VAL A 144 13.90 -3.67 2.40
CA VAL A 144 14.73 -2.49 2.14
C VAL A 144 14.93 -1.71 3.44
N GLN A 145 16.16 -1.29 3.69
CA GLN A 145 16.50 -0.47 4.87
C GLN A 145 15.86 0.92 4.76
N PRO A 146 15.51 1.54 5.90
CA PRO A 146 15.05 2.93 5.90
C PRO A 146 16.16 3.88 5.42
N PRO A 147 15.82 5.09 4.93
CA PRO A 147 16.81 6.12 4.63
C PRO A 147 17.66 6.44 5.86
N ARG A 148 18.92 6.81 5.64
CA ARG A 148 19.85 7.17 6.73
C ARG A 148 19.51 8.53 7.35
N ASN A 149 19.07 9.44 6.52
CA ASN A 149 18.65 10.78 6.95
C ASN A 149 17.37 11.23 6.22
N SER A 150 16.84 12.40 6.60
CA SER A 150 15.63 12.98 5.98
C SER A 150 15.92 13.86 4.77
N SER A 151 17.13 13.80 4.20
CA SER A 151 17.46 14.56 3.00
C SER A 151 16.59 14.12 1.83
N LYS A 152 16.34 15.05 0.92
CA LYS A 152 15.54 14.77 -0.27
C LYS A 152 16.19 13.67 -1.12
N ASP A 153 17.52 13.62 -1.14
CA ASP A 153 18.30 12.67 -1.94
C ASP A 153 18.18 11.25 -1.36
N ASP A 154 18.36 11.06 -0.05
CA ASP A 154 18.21 9.76 0.61
C ASP A 154 16.79 9.22 0.51
N LEU A 155 15.78 10.09 0.72
CA LEU A 155 14.39 9.74 0.55
C LEU A 155 14.09 9.31 -0.90
N ASN A 156 14.64 10.04 -1.87
CA ASN A 156 14.46 9.72 -3.29
C ASN A 156 15.18 8.42 -3.66
N TYR A 157 16.39 8.20 -3.19
CA TYR A 157 17.15 6.97 -3.42
C TYR A 157 16.36 5.73 -2.95
N VAL A 158 15.90 5.72 -1.70
CA VAL A 158 15.11 4.60 -1.16
C VAL A 158 13.78 4.43 -1.90
N THR A 159 13.15 5.54 -2.31
CA THR A 159 11.90 5.52 -3.08
C THR A 159 12.10 4.88 -4.46
N MET A 160 13.20 5.19 -5.16
CA MET A 160 13.53 4.59 -6.45
C MET A 160 13.91 3.12 -6.29
N LEU A 161 14.69 2.77 -5.27
CA LEU A 161 15.01 1.39 -4.96
C LEU A 161 13.76 0.54 -4.71
N LEU A 162 12.76 1.08 -4.00
CA LEU A 162 11.46 0.42 -3.80
C LEU A 162 10.71 0.24 -5.11
N LYS A 163 10.68 1.28 -5.96
CA LYS A 163 10.06 1.23 -7.29
C LYS A 163 10.64 0.09 -8.11
N ASP A 164 11.98 0.02 -8.20
CA ASP A 164 12.67 -0.97 -9.02
C ASP A 164 12.45 -2.39 -8.48
N ASN A 165 12.53 -2.57 -7.17
CA ASN A 165 12.22 -3.86 -6.55
C ASN A 165 10.79 -4.30 -6.82
N ILE A 166 9.79 -3.41 -6.72
CA ILE A 166 8.39 -3.74 -7.00
C ILE A 166 8.20 -4.06 -8.49
N ASN A 167 8.79 -3.28 -9.39
CA ASN A 167 8.67 -3.50 -10.82
C ASN A 167 9.33 -4.81 -11.27
N ASN A 168 10.45 -5.20 -10.66
CA ASN A 168 11.11 -6.49 -10.90
C ASN A 168 10.26 -7.67 -10.40
N LEU A 169 9.44 -7.49 -9.36
CA LEU A 169 8.51 -8.52 -8.92
C LEU A 169 7.35 -8.73 -9.90
N ILE A 170 6.99 -7.70 -10.66
CA ILE A 170 5.88 -7.77 -11.61
C ILE A 170 6.31 -8.52 -12.89
N GLY A 171 7.55 -8.36 -13.32
CA GLY A 171 8.12 -8.97 -14.53
C GLY A 171 8.11 -8.02 -15.69
#